data_4151927ef2012b69a49d37901753191b
#
_entry.id   4151927ef2012b69a49d37901753191b
#
_cell.length_a   1.000
_cell.length_b   1.000
_cell.length_c   1.000
_cell.angle_alpha   90.00
_cell.angle_beta   90.00
_cell.angle_gamma   90.00
#
_symmetry.space_group_name_H-M   'P 1'
#
loop_
_entity.id
_entity.type
_entity.pdbx_description
1 polymer ?
#
loop_
_entity_poly.entity_id
_entity_poly.type
_entity_poly.pdbx_seq_one_letter_code
_entity_poly.pdbx_strand_id
1 'polypeptide(L)'
;GDFVTNVAFQPFMRSRDIKVFISGLRPSTRHYFFFDGVDVNTHVSPGGTTANDARDVQKVGATGTAVTTDSNGILRAVFKIPQGQFYVGDRVLQAVDVDQYASIESGATSTGSISYHAYNITQDKTTISTRMPEFGTEETATSRNLAARVTTVTARGDPLAQTFFIKKGMGRGSNSVFISKVDVWFKRKSDINGATITLREVVNGYPSAIILPFSKLHID
;
A
#
# COMPACT_ATOMS: atom_id res chain seq x y z
N GLY A 1 20.48 -17.92 -0.87
CA GLY A 1 19.46 -16.99 -1.42
C GLY A 1 18.16 -17.16 -0.67
N ASP A 2 17.41 -16.05 -0.53
CA ASP A 2 16.10 -16.08 0.11
C ASP A 2 15.05 -16.51 -0.93
N PHE A 3 14.26 -17.49 -0.58
CA PHE A 3 13.15 -17.95 -1.39
C PHE A 3 11.83 -17.65 -0.68
N VAL A 4 10.87 -17.08 -1.42
CA VAL A 4 9.51 -16.95 -0.93
C VAL A 4 8.84 -18.30 -1.08
N THR A 5 8.49 -18.93 0.04
CA THR A 5 7.89 -20.27 0.07
C THR A 5 6.38 -20.22 0.08
N ASN A 6 5.80 -19.14 0.58
CA ASN A 6 4.36 -18.97 0.63
C ASN A 6 3.99 -17.49 0.60
N VAL A 7 2.91 -17.16 -0.11
CA VAL A 7 2.26 -15.85 -0.10
C VAL A 7 0.80 -16.07 0.25
N ALA A 8 0.38 -15.59 1.41
CA ALA A 8 -1.00 -15.68 1.86
C ALA A 8 -1.61 -14.28 1.96
N PHE A 9 -2.82 -14.14 1.40
CA PHE A 9 -3.64 -12.95 1.57
C PHE A 9 -4.39 -13.08 2.90
N GLN A 10 -4.19 -12.11 3.78
CA GLN A 10 -4.95 -12.03 5.01
C GLN A 10 -6.22 -11.21 4.74
N PRO A 11 -7.40 -11.74 5.04
CA PRO A 11 -8.65 -11.06 4.71
C PRO A 11 -8.89 -9.82 5.57
N PHE A 12 -8.31 -9.76 6.76
CA PHE A 12 -8.54 -8.67 7.71
C PHE A 12 -7.37 -7.67 7.75
N MET A 13 -7.72 -6.43 8.02
CA MET A 13 -6.75 -5.37 8.26
C MET A 13 -5.92 -5.66 9.51
N ARG A 14 -4.65 -5.31 9.46
CA ARG A 14 -3.78 -5.31 10.66
C ARG A 14 -4.19 -4.17 11.58
N SER A 15 -4.15 -4.45 12.88
CA SER A 15 -4.29 -3.39 13.89
C SER A 15 -3.14 -2.39 13.76
N ARG A 16 -3.48 -1.12 13.55
CA ARG A 16 -2.54 0.00 13.49
C ARG A 16 -3.24 1.29 13.87
N ASP A 17 -2.45 2.26 14.29
CA ASP A 17 -2.94 3.60 14.59
C ASP A 17 -2.97 4.43 13.30
N ILE A 18 -4.11 5.04 13.01
CA ILE A 18 -4.31 5.98 11.93
C ILE A 18 -4.42 7.37 12.52
N LYS A 19 -3.54 8.28 12.12
CA LYS A 19 -3.58 9.68 12.48
C LYS A 19 -4.61 10.40 11.61
N VAL A 20 -5.56 11.06 12.25
CA VAL A 20 -6.67 11.76 11.59
C VAL A 20 -6.53 13.25 11.83
N PHE A 21 -6.47 14.00 10.77
CA PHE A 21 -6.50 15.47 10.76
C PHE A 21 -7.59 15.95 9.81
N ILE A 22 -8.55 16.70 10.33
CA ILE A 22 -9.63 17.29 9.53
C ILE A 22 -9.75 18.76 9.88
N SER A 23 -9.91 19.62 8.89
CA SER A 23 -10.14 21.04 9.06
C SER A 23 -11.44 21.47 8.38
N GLY A 24 -12.02 22.57 8.83
CA GLY A 24 -13.26 23.12 8.28
C GLY A 24 -14.53 22.47 8.84
N LEU A 25 -14.42 21.77 9.94
CA LEU A 25 -15.57 21.25 10.68
C LEU A 25 -16.18 22.35 11.57
N ARG A 26 -17.36 22.08 12.11
CA ARG A 26 -18.01 22.97 13.07
C ARG A 26 -17.12 23.12 14.32
N PRO A 27 -16.78 24.36 14.74
CA PRO A 27 -15.94 24.60 15.91
C PRO A 27 -16.56 24.09 17.21
N SER A 28 -15.71 23.69 18.15
CA SER A 28 -16.08 23.29 19.52
C SER A 28 -17.21 22.24 19.55
N THR A 29 -17.24 21.37 18.56
CA THR A 29 -18.30 20.38 18.36
C THR A 29 -17.72 18.97 18.49
N ARG A 30 -18.43 18.12 19.26
CA ARG A 30 -18.09 16.71 19.37
C ARG A 30 -18.35 16.03 18.04
N HIS A 31 -17.43 15.16 17.60
CA HIS A 31 -17.59 14.30 16.43
C HIS A 31 -17.49 12.82 16.80
N TYR A 32 -18.28 12.03 16.10
CA TYR A 32 -18.36 10.58 16.22
C TYR A 32 -17.75 9.97 14.98
N PHE A 33 -17.14 8.80 15.15
CA PHE A 33 -16.38 8.15 14.08
C PHE A 33 -17.05 6.86 13.65
N PHE A 34 -17.18 6.74 12.35
CA PHE A 34 -17.68 5.54 11.70
C PHE A 34 -16.65 5.05 10.67
N PHE A 35 -16.36 3.76 10.69
CA PHE A 35 -15.47 3.14 9.71
C PHE A 35 -16.25 2.08 8.96
N ASP A 36 -16.44 2.30 7.65
CA ASP A 36 -17.29 1.49 6.78
C ASP A 36 -18.73 1.32 7.34
N GLY A 37 -19.28 2.41 7.88
CA GLY A 37 -20.62 2.43 8.49
C GLY A 37 -20.71 1.87 9.92
N VAL A 38 -19.63 1.33 10.45
CA VAL A 38 -19.58 0.77 11.82
C VAL A 38 -19.07 1.82 12.80
N ASP A 39 -19.73 1.96 13.94
CA ASP A 39 -19.28 2.81 15.04
C ASP A 39 -17.92 2.32 15.57
N VAL A 40 -16.94 3.23 15.56
CA VAL A 40 -15.58 2.96 16.05
C VAL A 40 -15.13 3.93 17.15
N ASN A 41 -16.06 4.65 17.79
CA ASN A 41 -15.75 5.63 18.82
C ASN A 41 -14.94 5.05 19.98
N THR A 42 -15.17 3.80 20.36
CA THR A 42 -14.42 3.09 21.40
C THR A 42 -12.95 2.82 21.00
N HIS A 43 -12.61 2.95 19.74
CA HIS A 43 -11.26 2.74 19.19
C HIS A 43 -10.56 4.04 18.77
N VAL A 44 -11.22 5.18 19.01
CA VAL A 44 -10.66 6.50 18.72
C VAL A 44 -10.21 7.19 19.99
N SER A 45 -9.15 7.94 19.91
CA SER A 45 -8.63 8.79 20.99
C SER A 45 -8.40 10.21 20.50
N PRO A 46 -8.57 11.22 21.38
CA PRO A 46 -8.19 12.59 21.05
C PRO A 46 -6.72 12.68 20.66
N GLY A 47 -6.44 13.50 19.66
CA GLY A 47 -5.11 13.82 19.17
C GLY A 47 -4.72 15.25 19.50
N GLY A 48 -3.42 15.46 19.69
CA GLY A 48 -2.77 16.77 19.78
C GLY A 48 -1.78 16.98 18.67
N THR A 49 -1.19 18.17 18.60
CA THR A 49 -0.12 18.50 17.65
C THR A 49 1.25 18.23 18.25
N THR A 50 2.23 17.95 17.41
CA THR A 50 3.63 18.12 17.78
C THR A 50 4.02 19.59 17.68
N ALA A 51 5.09 19.99 18.38
CA ALA A 51 5.56 21.36 18.38
C ALA A 51 5.96 21.89 17.00
N ASN A 52 6.26 21.01 16.04
CA ASN A 52 6.85 21.35 14.74
C ASN A 52 5.91 21.23 13.54
N ASP A 53 4.77 20.52 13.67
CA ASP A 53 3.81 20.33 12.59
C ASP A 53 2.38 20.25 13.12
N ALA A 54 1.54 21.21 12.73
CA ALA A 54 0.12 21.25 13.10
C ALA A 54 -0.69 20.05 12.54
N ARG A 55 -0.18 19.38 11.52
CA ARG A 55 -0.81 18.21 10.89
C ARG A 55 -0.27 16.88 11.43
N ASP A 56 0.86 16.89 12.13
CA ASP A 56 1.36 15.68 12.78
C ASP A 56 0.59 15.43 14.07
N VAL A 57 -0.34 14.49 13.99
CA VAL A 57 -1.23 14.14 15.09
C VAL A 57 -0.57 13.13 16.00
N GLN A 58 -0.59 13.41 17.31
CA GLN A 58 -0.17 12.48 18.36
C GLN A 58 -1.33 12.19 19.29
N LYS A 59 -1.38 10.96 19.79
CA LYS A 59 -2.38 10.57 20.79
C LYS A 59 -2.13 11.31 22.11
N VAL A 60 -3.13 12.04 22.59
CA VAL A 60 -3.05 12.77 23.87
C VAL A 60 -4.07 12.31 24.90
N GLY A 61 -5.15 11.65 24.50
CA GLY A 61 -6.20 11.15 25.37
C GLY A 61 -6.32 9.63 25.39
N ALA A 62 -7.12 9.12 26.31
CA ALA A 62 -7.45 7.70 26.37
C ALA A 62 -8.32 7.30 25.16
N THR A 63 -8.18 6.05 24.74
CA THR A 63 -9.03 5.47 23.69
C THR A 63 -10.47 5.38 24.19
N GLY A 64 -11.44 5.74 23.34
CA GLY A 64 -12.86 5.84 23.71
C GLY A 64 -13.28 7.18 24.30
N THR A 65 -12.34 8.12 24.48
CA THR A 65 -12.67 9.48 24.91
C THR A 65 -13.28 10.27 23.76
N ALA A 66 -14.28 11.11 24.08
CA ALA A 66 -14.92 11.98 23.10
C ALA A 66 -13.90 12.90 22.41
N VAL A 67 -14.02 13.01 21.10
CA VAL A 67 -13.19 13.88 20.27
C VAL A 67 -14.00 15.12 19.88
N THR A 68 -13.44 16.29 20.18
CA THR A 68 -14.08 17.57 19.91
C THR A 68 -13.14 18.42 19.05
N THR A 69 -13.72 19.14 18.09
CA THR A 69 -12.97 20.13 17.29
C THR A 69 -12.51 21.28 18.16
N ASP A 70 -11.41 21.89 17.81
CA ASP A 70 -10.96 23.15 18.43
C ASP A 70 -11.80 24.35 17.98
N SER A 71 -11.48 25.56 18.49
CA SER A 71 -12.16 26.80 18.15
C SER A 71 -12.05 27.20 16.67
N ASN A 72 -11.12 26.61 15.93
CA ASN A 72 -10.91 26.84 14.50
C ASN A 72 -11.58 25.77 13.63
N GLY A 73 -12.32 24.85 14.21
CA GLY A 73 -12.95 23.74 13.49
C GLY A 73 -11.97 22.67 13.03
N ILE A 74 -10.85 22.52 13.72
CA ILE A 74 -9.85 21.49 13.42
C ILE A 74 -10.06 20.32 14.37
N LEU A 75 -10.16 19.12 13.81
CA LEU A 75 -10.25 17.86 14.54
C LEU A 75 -8.93 17.09 14.39
N ARG A 76 -8.46 16.61 15.54
CA ARG A 76 -7.30 15.72 15.61
C ARG A 76 -7.66 14.49 16.42
N ALA A 77 -7.42 13.33 15.84
CA ALA A 77 -7.72 12.06 16.48
C ALA A 77 -6.71 10.98 16.08
N VAL A 78 -6.64 9.93 16.87
CA VAL A 78 -5.94 8.71 16.50
C VAL A 78 -6.94 7.57 16.56
N PHE A 79 -7.20 6.95 15.42
CA PHE A 79 -8.05 5.77 15.27
C PHE A 79 -7.20 4.52 15.26
N LYS A 80 -7.42 3.62 16.20
CA LYS A 80 -6.77 2.30 16.22
C LYS A 80 -7.67 1.29 15.55
N ILE A 81 -7.26 0.78 14.39
CA ILE A 81 -7.98 -0.29 13.71
C ILE A 81 -8.02 -1.52 14.64
N PRO A 82 -9.21 -2.02 15.03
CA PRO A 82 -9.33 -3.25 15.79
C PRO A 82 -8.94 -4.46 14.93
N GLN A 83 -8.23 -5.39 15.55
CA GLN A 83 -7.77 -6.59 14.87
C GLN A 83 -8.93 -7.51 14.48
N GLY A 84 -8.92 -8.01 13.24
CA GLY A 84 -9.87 -9.03 12.79
C GLY A 84 -11.31 -8.55 12.58
N GLN A 85 -11.56 -7.25 12.60
CA GLN A 85 -12.91 -6.70 12.45
C GLN A 85 -13.19 -6.22 11.04
N PHE A 86 -12.25 -5.57 10.39
CA PHE A 86 -12.44 -4.98 9.06
C PHE A 86 -11.65 -5.73 8.00
N TYR A 87 -12.32 -6.01 6.88
CA TYR A 87 -11.67 -6.62 5.72
C TYR A 87 -10.76 -5.62 5.02
N VAL A 88 -9.70 -6.15 4.41
CA VAL A 88 -8.81 -5.38 3.53
C VAL A 88 -9.58 -4.81 2.33
N GLY A 89 -9.02 -3.81 1.69
CA GLY A 89 -9.59 -3.09 0.56
C GLY A 89 -9.83 -1.63 0.88
N ASP A 90 -10.73 -1.01 0.14
CA ASP A 90 -11.09 0.39 0.28
C ASP A 90 -12.21 0.55 1.30
N ARG A 91 -11.94 1.31 2.35
CA ARG A 91 -12.87 1.59 3.43
C ARG A 91 -12.96 3.09 3.68
N VAL A 92 -14.09 3.56 4.13
CA VAL A 92 -14.31 4.98 4.40
C VAL A 92 -14.34 5.23 5.90
N LEU A 93 -13.45 6.12 6.36
CA LEU A 93 -13.52 6.68 7.70
C LEU A 93 -14.29 8.00 7.64
N GLN A 94 -15.33 8.13 8.46
CA GLN A 94 -16.15 9.33 8.58
C GLN A 94 -16.08 9.87 10.00
N ALA A 95 -16.00 11.20 10.13
CA ALA A 95 -16.16 11.92 11.38
C ALA A 95 -17.35 12.86 11.21
N VAL A 96 -18.39 12.71 12.05
CA VAL A 96 -19.65 13.42 11.94
C VAL A 96 -20.14 13.90 13.31
N ASP A 97 -20.95 14.94 13.34
CA ASP A 97 -21.50 15.54 14.56
C ASP A 97 -22.77 14.85 15.08
N VAL A 98 -23.15 13.70 14.52
CA VAL A 98 -24.26 12.86 14.98
C VAL A 98 -23.75 11.51 15.50
N ASP A 99 -24.41 10.97 16.49
CA ASP A 99 -24.01 9.74 17.21
C ASP A 99 -24.50 8.43 16.58
N GLN A 100 -25.36 8.54 15.58
CA GLN A 100 -25.92 7.38 14.87
C GLN A 100 -25.64 7.47 13.38
N TYR A 101 -25.14 6.40 12.82
CA TYR A 101 -24.82 6.32 11.38
C TYR A 101 -26.07 6.58 10.49
N ALA A 102 -27.22 6.04 10.87
CA ALA A 102 -28.49 6.24 10.16
C ALA A 102 -28.96 7.69 10.13
N SER A 103 -28.45 8.55 11.03
CA SER A 103 -28.83 9.97 11.12
C SER A 103 -27.88 10.88 10.33
N ILE A 104 -26.88 10.37 9.64
CA ILE A 104 -25.89 11.18 8.91
C ILE A 104 -26.58 12.01 7.83
N GLU A 105 -27.44 11.39 7.03
CA GLU A 105 -28.10 12.07 5.89
C GLU A 105 -29.11 13.12 6.33
N SER A 106 -29.77 12.93 7.47
CA SER A 106 -30.86 13.77 7.92
C SER A 106 -30.50 14.78 9.03
N GLY A 107 -29.43 14.51 9.76
CA GLY A 107 -29.08 15.25 10.96
C GLY A 107 -27.67 15.80 11.05
N ALA A 108 -26.73 15.31 10.24
CA ALA A 108 -25.36 15.79 10.28
C ALA A 108 -25.24 17.21 9.70
N THR A 109 -24.63 18.10 10.47
CA THR A 109 -24.32 19.47 10.04
C THR A 109 -22.82 19.69 9.82
N SER A 110 -21.98 18.80 10.32
CA SER A 110 -20.54 18.85 10.21
C SER A 110 -19.99 17.46 9.96
N THR A 111 -19.40 17.24 8.79
CA THR A 111 -18.90 15.93 8.37
C THR A 111 -17.57 16.03 7.64
N GLY A 112 -16.71 15.06 7.87
CA GLY A 112 -15.49 14.83 7.11
C GLY A 112 -15.32 13.35 6.83
N SER A 113 -14.89 12.99 5.63
CA SER A 113 -14.66 11.60 5.24
C SER A 113 -13.37 11.44 4.44
N ILE A 114 -12.75 10.27 4.56
CA ILE A 114 -11.58 9.89 3.79
C ILE A 114 -11.59 8.40 3.51
N SER A 115 -11.18 8.04 2.30
CA SER A 115 -10.97 6.64 1.92
C SER A 115 -9.63 6.13 2.46
N TYR A 116 -9.66 4.97 3.09
CA TYR A 116 -8.51 4.25 3.58
C TYR A 116 -8.30 2.97 2.80
N HIS A 117 -7.14 2.85 2.17
CA HIS A 117 -6.78 1.67 1.37
C HIS A 117 -5.90 0.75 2.20
N ALA A 118 -6.31 -0.48 2.40
CA ALA A 118 -5.54 -1.47 3.15
C ALA A 118 -5.31 -2.76 2.39
N TYR A 119 -4.07 -3.22 2.42
CA TYR A 119 -3.66 -4.53 1.93
C TYR A 119 -3.00 -5.30 3.07
N ASN A 120 -3.22 -6.58 3.12
CA ASN A 120 -2.55 -7.45 4.10
C ASN A 120 -2.07 -8.72 3.42
N ILE A 121 -0.77 -8.76 3.14
CA ILE A 121 -0.09 -9.89 2.50
C ILE A 121 0.96 -10.42 3.48
N THR A 122 0.92 -11.71 3.77
CA THR A 122 1.96 -12.40 4.52
C THR A 122 2.84 -13.17 3.54
N GLN A 123 4.14 -12.98 3.65
CA GLN A 123 5.14 -13.72 2.87
C GLN A 123 6.02 -14.52 3.84
N ASP A 124 6.05 -15.81 3.65
CA ASP A 124 7.00 -16.66 4.34
C ASP A 124 8.26 -16.78 3.49
N LYS A 125 9.39 -16.36 4.05
CA LYS A 125 10.71 -16.46 3.42
C LYS A 125 11.51 -17.55 4.12
N THR A 126 12.03 -18.47 3.33
CA THR A 126 12.99 -19.47 3.82
C THR A 126 14.35 -19.13 3.27
N THR A 127 15.32 -18.93 4.17
CA THR A 127 16.72 -18.75 3.79
C THR A 127 17.38 -20.11 3.76
N ILE A 128 17.75 -20.59 2.58
CA ILE A 128 18.55 -21.81 2.44
C ILE A 128 20.02 -21.38 2.46
N SER A 129 20.70 -21.69 3.56
CA SER A 129 22.14 -21.59 3.63
C SER A 129 22.75 -22.90 3.15
N THR A 130 23.16 -22.96 1.90
CA THR A 130 24.00 -24.05 1.43
C THR A 130 25.42 -23.80 1.92
N ARG A 131 25.80 -24.49 2.98
CA ARG A 131 27.23 -24.65 3.30
C ARG A 131 27.77 -25.65 2.30
N MET A 132 28.54 -25.17 1.32
CA MET A 132 29.42 -26.07 0.58
C MET A 132 30.47 -26.58 1.57
N PRO A 133 30.67 -27.90 1.72
CA PRO A 133 31.80 -28.39 2.46
C PRO A 133 33.07 -27.93 1.72
N GLU A 134 33.85 -27.08 2.34
CA GLU A 134 35.22 -26.83 1.88
C GLU A 134 36.02 -28.10 2.13
N PHE A 135 36.33 -28.80 1.06
CA PHE A 135 37.40 -29.81 1.10
C PHE A 135 38.71 -29.03 1.13
N GLY A 136 39.27 -28.90 2.30
CA GLY A 136 40.63 -28.39 2.45
C GLY A 136 41.63 -29.39 1.85
N THR A 137 42.03 -29.14 0.61
CA THR A 137 43.30 -29.65 0.11
C THR A 137 44.36 -28.65 0.57
N GLU A 138 45.24 -29.05 1.45
CA GLU A 138 46.49 -28.31 1.73
C GLU A 138 47.32 -28.29 0.45
N GLU A 139 47.14 -27.25 -0.36
CA GLU A 139 48.12 -26.94 -1.37
C GLU A 139 49.11 -25.90 -0.85
N THR A 140 50.38 -26.31 -0.83
CA THR A 140 51.53 -25.49 -0.55
C THR A 140 51.48 -24.19 -1.36
N ALA A 141 51.50 -23.07 -0.65
CA ALA A 141 51.39 -21.74 -1.20
C ALA A 141 52.43 -21.43 -2.25
N THR A 142 52.03 -21.34 -3.50
CA THR A 142 52.76 -20.56 -4.51
C THR A 142 51.93 -19.27 -4.69
N SER A 143 52.51 -18.17 -4.24
CA SER A 143 51.88 -16.84 -4.37
C SER A 143 51.67 -16.50 -5.86
N ARG A 144 50.41 -16.61 -6.30
CA ARG A 144 49.94 -15.93 -7.53
C ARG A 144 49.01 -14.80 -7.08
N ASN A 145 49.40 -13.58 -7.38
CA ASN A 145 48.55 -12.43 -7.31
C ASN A 145 47.36 -12.64 -8.24
N LEU A 146 46.28 -13.17 -7.71
CA LEU A 146 44.99 -13.15 -8.37
C LEU A 146 44.39 -11.76 -8.11
N ALA A 147 44.43 -10.90 -9.15
CA ALA A 147 43.67 -9.68 -9.16
C ALA A 147 42.20 -10.02 -8.85
N ALA A 148 41.69 -9.44 -7.77
CA ALA A 148 40.29 -9.60 -7.40
C ALA A 148 39.42 -9.15 -8.57
N ARG A 149 38.76 -10.10 -9.22
CA ARG A 149 37.74 -9.81 -10.21
C ARG A 149 36.55 -9.28 -9.46
N VAL A 150 36.42 -7.96 -9.43
CA VAL A 150 35.20 -7.31 -8.97
C VAL A 150 34.07 -7.70 -9.93
N THR A 151 33.28 -8.68 -9.54
CA THR A 151 32.04 -8.96 -10.23
C THR A 151 31.06 -7.88 -9.79
N THR A 152 30.92 -6.84 -10.59
CA THR A 152 29.83 -5.89 -10.45
C THR A 152 28.54 -6.69 -10.67
N VAL A 153 27.87 -7.00 -9.57
CA VAL A 153 26.49 -7.46 -9.60
C VAL A 153 25.68 -6.25 -10.06
N THR A 154 25.37 -6.20 -11.35
CA THR A 154 24.38 -5.26 -11.87
C THR A 154 23.09 -5.55 -11.12
N ALA A 155 22.73 -4.69 -10.17
CA ALA A 155 21.42 -4.73 -9.55
C ALA A 155 20.41 -4.65 -10.70
N ARG A 156 19.74 -5.76 -10.97
CA ARG A 156 18.58 -5.74 -11.85
C ARG A 156 17.54 -4.91 -11.13
N GLY A 157 17.31 -3.67 -11.62
CA GLY A 157 16.20 -2.87 -11.12
C GLY A 157 14.91 -3.68 -11.27
N ASP A 158 14.09 -3.65 -10.24
CA ASP A 158 12.78 -4.30 -10.30
C ASP A 158 11.98 -3.69 -11.45
N PRO A 159 11.45 -4.50 -12.37
CA PRO A 159 10.64 -3.98 -13.45
C PRO A 159 9.36 -3.38 -12.87
N LEU A 160 9.03 -2.18 -13.31
CA LEU A 160 7.74 -1.56 -12.98
C LEU A 160 6.63 -2.33 -13.69
N ALA A 161 5.58 -2.68 -12.97
CA ALA A 161 4.41 -3.33 -13.53
C ALA A 161 3.14 -2.61 -13.08
N GLN A 162 2.22 -2.39 -14.02
CA GLN A 162 0.90 -1.87 -13.75
C GLN A 162 -0.15 -2.79 -14.35
N THR A 163 -1.12 -3.19 -13.55
CA THR A 163 -2.23 -4.03 -13.99
C THR A 163 -3.41 -3.18 -14.41
N PHE A 164 -4.14 -3.63 -15.42
CA PHE A 164 -5.41 -3.05 -15.83
C PHE A 164 -6.41 -4.15 -16.17
N PHE A 165 -7.68 -3.86 -16.00
CA PHE A 165 -8.76 -4.81 -16.21
C PHE A 165 -9.40 -4.59 -17.57
N ILE A 166 -9.56 -5.67 -18.34
CA ILE A 166 -10.33 -5.68 -19.58
C ILE A 166 -11.67 -6.33 -19.28
N LYS A 167 -12.76 -5.54 -19.31
CA LYS A 167 -14.11 -6.08 -19.09
C LYS A 167 -14.51 -6.98 -20.25
N LYS A 168 -15.07 -8.16 -19.92
CA LYS A 168 -15.72 -9.05 -20.89
C LYS A 168 -16.83 -8.29 -21.63
N GLY A 169 -16.78 -8.26 -22.97
CA GLY A 169 -17.80 -7.59 -23.77
C GLY A 169 -17.40 -6.22 -24.37
N MET A 170 -16.18 -5.75 -24.17
CA MET A 170 -15.67 -4.54 -24.86
C MET A 170 -15.41 -4.71 -26.35
N GLY A 171 -15.45 -5.94 -26.88
CA GLY A 171 -15.35 -6.24 -28.32
C GLY A 171 -16.65 -6.85 -28.84
N ARG A 172 -17.06 -6.47 -30.05
CA ARG A 172 -18.24 -7.03 -30.72
C ARG A 172 -18.09 -8.55 -30.85
N GLY A 173 -18.80 -9.31 -30.02
CA GLY A 173 -19.04 -10.74 -30.20
C GLY A 173 -17.88 -11.72 -29.95
N SER A 174 -16.74 -11.27 -29.38
CA SER A 174 -15.62 -12.16 -29.05
C SER A 174 -15.18 -12.04 -27.59
N ASN A 175 -14.62 -13.13 -27.06
CA ASN A 175 -14.01 -13.15 -25.73
C ASN A 175 -12.62 -12.47 -25.72
N SER A 176 -12.24 -11.79 -26.79
CA SER A 176 -10.93 -11.15 -26.98
C SER A 176 -11.08 -9.66 -27.25
N VAL A 177 -10.11 -8.89 -26.84
CA VAL A 177 -9.99 -7.46 -27.08
C VAL A 177 -8.67 -7.16 -27.76
N PHE A 178 -8.70 -6.35 -28.81
CA PHE A 178 -7.47 -5.87 -29.44
C PHE A 178 -7.04 -4.56 -28.77
N ILE A 179 -5.83 -4.55 -28.23
CA ILE A 179 -5.19 -3.34 -27.71
C ILE A 179 -4.46 -2.69 -28.88
N SER A 180 -4.92 -1.53 -29.32
CA SER A 180 -4.33 -0.79 -30.45
C SER A 180 -3.29 0.23 -30.02
N LYS A 181 -3.35 0.69 -28.76
CA LYS A 181 -2.48 1.73 -28.25
C LYS A 181 -2.33 1.63 -26.73
N VAL A 182 -1.11 1.87 -26.26
CA VAL A 182 -0.79 2.07 -24.85
C VAL A 182 0.07 3.32 -24.75
N ASP A 183 -0.39 4.33 -23.99
CA ASP A 183 0.36 5.54 -23.74
C ASP A 183 1.11 5.40 -22.42
N VAL A 184 2.42 5.65 -22.43
CA VAL A 184 3.29 5.54 -21.26
C VAL A 184 4.02 6.85 -21.06
N TRP A 185 3.94 7.40 -19.83
CA TRP A 185 4.59 8.64 -19.48
C TRP A 185 5.77 8.38 -18.54
N PHE A 186 6.93 8.87 -18.92
CA PHE A 186 8.12 8.79 -18.10
C PHE A 186 8.40 10.13 -17.44
N LYS A 187 8.64 10.14 -16.13
CA LYS A 187 9.04 11.35 -15.42
C LYS A 187 10.42 11.83 -15.84
N ARG A 188 11.30 10.90 -16.17
CA ARG A 188 12.65 11.14 -16.71
C ARG A 188 12.99 10.03 -17.71
N LYS A 189 13.70 10.40 -18.76
CA LYS A 189 14.32 9.47 -19.70
C LYS A 189 15.81 9.36 -19.36
N SER A 190 16.39 8.16 -19.47
CA SER A 190 17.83 7.98 -19.40
C SER A 190 18.43 8.29 -20.78
N ASP A 191 19.56 8.96 -20.81
CA ASP A 191 20.30 9.24 -22.05
C ASP A 191 21.15 8.04 -22.50
N ILE A 192 21.26 7.02 -21.66
CA ILE A 192 22.16 5.87 -21.90
C ILE A 192 21.38 4.55 -21.98
N ASN A 193 20.27 4.42 -21.24
CA ASN A 193 19.53 3.17 -21.14
C ASN A 193 18.13 3.31 -21.73
N GLY A 194 17.81 2.45 -22.69
CA GLY A 194 16.46 2.30 -23.20
C GLY A 194 15.51 1.59 -22.23
N ALA A 195 14.22 1.67 -22.52
CA ALA A 195 13.18 0.98 -21.77
C ALA A 195 12.53 -0.11 -22.65
N THR A 196 12.26 -1.27 -22.06
CA THR A 196 11.49 -2.32 -22.74
C THR A 196 10.13 -2.45 -22.10
N ILE A 197 9.08 -2.28 -22.88
CA ILE A 197 7.68 -2.44 -22.46
C ILE A 197 7.17 -3.77 -23.00
N THR A 198 6.48 -4.52 -22.12
CA THR A 198 5.86 -5.79 -22.50
C THR A 198 4.47 -5.90 -21.89
N LEU A 199 3.51 -6.45 -22.60
CA LEU A 199 2.23 -6.85 -22.04
C LEU A 199 2.29 -8.33 -21.65
N ARG A 200 1.77 -8.63 -20.47
CA ARG A 200 1.79 -9.97 -19.90
C ARG A 200 0.44 -10.29 -19.27
N GLU A 201 0.12 -11.55 -19.24
CA GLU A 201 -1.02 -12.04 -18.47
C GLU A 201 -0.77 -11.85 -16.97
N VAL A 202 -1.82 -11.55 -16.20
CA VAL A 202 -1.73 -11.46 -14.75
C VAL A 202 -2.12 -12.80 -14.15
N VAL A 203 -1.18 -13.40 -13.43
CA VAL A 203 -1.39 -14.66 -12.69
C VAL A 203 -1.12 -14.37 -11.23
N ASN A 204 -2.12 -14.62 -10.37
CA ASN A 204 -2.03 -14.38 -8.92
C ASN A 204 -1.59 -12.95 -8.54
N GLY A 205 -2.01 -11.95 -9.33
CA GLY A 205 -1.67 -10.55 -9.07
C GLY A 205 -0.30 -10.09 -9.59
N TYR A 206 0.45 -10.98 -10.25
CA TYR A 206 1.77 -10.69 -10.81
C TYR A 206 1.80 -10.90 -12.33
N PRO A 207 2.68 -10.17 -13.06
CA PRO A 207 2.88 -10.43 -14.46
C PRO A 207 3.49 -11.83 -14.65
N SER A 208 2.87 -12.64 -15.50
CA SER A 208 3.36 -13.98 -15.83
C SER A 208 4.71 -13.92 -16.59
N ALA A 209 5.38 -15.06 -16.71
CA ALA A 209 6.58 -15.16 -17.54
C ALA A 209 6.29 -15.02 -19.05
N ILE A 210 5.05 -15.25 -19.47
CA ILE A 210 4.62 -15.24 -20.86
C ILE A 210 4.35 -13.83 -21.32
N ILE A 211 5.03 -13.40 -22.38
CA ILE A 211 4.79 -12.13 -23.08
C ILE A 211 3.70 -12.38 -24.13
N LEU A 212 2.69 -11.53 -24.17
CA LEU A 212 1.65 -11.61 -25.19
C LEU A 212 2.26 -11.38 -26.59
N PRO A 213 1.79 -12.10 -27.61
CA PRO A 213 2.30 -11.93 -28.98
C PRO A 213 2.26 -10.46 -29.42
N PHE A 214 3.30 -10.02 -30.10
CA PHE A 214 3.47 -8.66 -30.64
C PHE A 214 3.45 -7.51 -29.62
N SER A 215 3.60 -7.80 -28.34
CA SER A 215 3.50 -6.79 -27.27
C SER A 215 4.84 -6.37 -26.67
N LYS A 216 5.95 -6.73 -27.25
CA LYS A 216 7.29 -6.30 -26.79
C LYS A 216 7.76 -5.12 -27.63
N LEU A 217 7.96 -3.98 -26.97
CA LEU A 217 8.49 -2.76 -27.58
C LEU A 217 9.74 -2.32 -26.81
N HIS A 218 10.80 -2.00 -27.53
CA HIS A 218 11.98 -1.34 -26.99
C HIS A 218 11.95 0.14 -27.39
N ILE A 219 12.27 1.01 -26.44
CA ILE A 219 12.34 2.47 -26.61
C ILE A 219 13.75 2.87 -26.20
N ASP A 220 14.49 3.45 -27.14
CA ASP A 220 15.84 3.99 -26.92
C ASP A 220 15.81 5.34 -26.23
#